data_dda30469cb8651f723af0aa16ad63228
#
_entry.id   dda30469cb8651f723af0aa16ad63228
#
_cell.length_a   1.000
_cell.length_b   1.000
_cell.length_c   1.000
_cell.angle_alpha   90.00
_cell.angle_beta   90.00
_cell.angle_gamma   90.00
#
_symmetry.space_group_name_H-M   'P 1'
#
loop_
_entity.id
_entity.type
_entity.pdbx_description
1 polymer ?
#
loop_
_entity_poly.entity_id
_entity_poly.type
_entity_poly.pdbx_seq_one_letter_code
_entity_poly.pdbx_strand_id
1 'polypeptide(L)'
;MQRRLIGKTVRGLALCLAFPATVPAQTQDTLFTERPLFVAGDAVLAAGFIAAAVAAAPADKWFTRQLQDEARQANRLLSRGFTVGRHWGNPGTLIAGAGIYAYGTATGNRRVQDLGLHSAGAVILANVVTGGIKVVAGRARPHVDTANARDFQLFRGLRDDAYRAFPSGHATAAFAFASVVTAETSHWWPDARWPVGVLTYGTATITAVSRIYNAQHWASDVLVGAAIGTVTGLKLFRYQHSHPDNTIDRKLLRAGLQSTAGRWSLFLMPARL
;
A
#
# COMPACT_ATOMS: atom_id res chain seq x y z
N MET A 1 -10.52 -33.26 48.35
CA MET A 1 -11.37 -32.73 47.24
C MET A 1 -10.53 -31.71 46.47
N GLN A 2 -9.78 -32.19 45.47
CA GLN A 2 -8.83 -31.39 44.68
C GLN A 2 -9.54 -30.85 43.45
N ARG A 3 -9.69 -29.53 43.33
CA ARG A 3 -10.11 -28.86 42.06
C ARG A 3 -8.88 -28.58 41.19
N ARG A 4 -8.78 -29.30 40.08
CA ARG A 4 -7.81 -29.03 39.01
C ARG A 4 -8.24 -27.76 38.24
N LEU A 5 -7.40 -26.74 38.27
CA LEU A 5 -7.45 -25.59 37.38
C LEU A 5 -6.84 -26.00 36.03
N ILE A 6 -7.69 -26.07 35.01
CA ILE A 6 -7.26 -26.31 33.63
C ILE A 6 -6.84 -24.95 33.04
N GLY A 7 -5.55 -24.76 32.92
CA GLY A 7 -4.97 -23.63 32.20
C GLY A 7 -5.20 -23.81 30.69
N LYS A 8 -6.01 -22.93 30.10
CA LYS A 8 -6.14 -22.81 28.64
C LYS A 8 -4.93 -22.03 28.11
N THR A 9 -3.93 -22.74 27.63
CA THR A 9 -2.85 -22.18 26.82
C THR A 9 -3.42 -21.74 25.48
N VAL A 10 -3.51 -20.43 25.27
CA VAL A 10 -3.74 -19.83 23.96
C VAL A 10 -2.47 -20.03 23.15
N ARG A 11 -2.46 -21.03 22.28
CA ARG A 11 -1.41 -21.20 21.27
C ARG A 11 -1.61 -20.09 20.24
N GLY A 12 -0.74 -19.07 20.31
CA GLY A 12 -0.62 -18.07 19.26
C GLY A 12 -0.21 -18.77 17.97
N LEU A 13 -1.04 -18.63 16.94
CA LEU A 13 -0.75 -19.07 15.58
C LEU A 13 0.29 -18.11 14.99
N ALA A 14 1.56 -18.38 15.26
CA ALA A 14 2.67 -17.77 14.53
C ALA A 14 2.66 -18.34 13.12
N LEU A 15 2.07 -17.59 12.18
CA LEU A 15 2.16 -17.88 10.75
C LEU A 15 3.60 -17.58 10.31
N CYS A 16 4.50 -18.55 10.53
CA CYS A 16 5.84 -18.52 9.95
C CYS A 16 5.70 -18.66 8.44
N LEU A 17 5.77 -17.55 7.72
CA LEU A 17 6.01 -17.53 6.27
C LEU A 17 7.44 -18.04 6.05
N ALA A 18 7.62 -19.36 6.02
CA ALA A 18 8.87 -19.99 5.61
C ALA A 18 9.01 -19.82 4.10
N PHE A 19 9.76 -18.81 3.67
CA PHE A 19 10.16 -18.65 2.29
C PHE A 19 11.28 -19.64 1.96
N PRO A 20 11.16 -20.45 0.88
CA PRO A 20 12.21 -21.39 0.49
C PRO A 20 13.50 -20.64 0.11
N ALA A 21 14.60 -21.09 0.68
CA ALA A 21 15.89 -20.37 0.72
C ALA A 21 16.82 -20.61 -0.47
N THR A 22 16.41 -21.21 -1.58
CA THR A 22 17.38 -21.57 -2.64
C THR A 22 16.84 -21.44 -4.07
N VAL A 23 17.18 -20.34 -4.73
CA VAL A 23 17.36 -20.27 -6.20
C VAL A 23 18.53 -19.29 -6.44
N PRO A 24 19.52 -19.62 -7.28
CA PRO A 24 20.66 -18.74 -7.52
C PRO A 24 20.21 -17.44 -8.21
N ALA A 25 20.61 -16.30 -7.65
CA ALA A 25 20.13 -14.95 -7.95
C ALA A 25 20.69 -14.35 -9.26
N GLN A 26 21.45 -15.09 -10.06
CA GLN A 26 22.31 -14.46 -11.07
C GLN A 26 21.76 -14.35 -12.49
N THR A 27 20.59 -14.89 -12.80
CA THR A 27 20.09 -14.92 -14.20
C THR A 27 18.90 -14.00 -14.48
N GLN A 28 18.30 -13.32 -13.48
CA GLN A 28 17.09 -12.53 -13.71
C GLN A 28 17.30 -11.00 -13.75
N ASP A 29 18.40 -10.47 -13.21
CA ASP A 29 18.63 -9.02 -13.16
C ASP A 29 18.86 -8.37 -14.54
N THR A 30 19.34 -9.16 -15.53
CA THR A 30 19.59 -8.65 -16.89
C THR A 30 18.32 -8.35 -17.70
N LEU A 31 17.17 -8.86 -17.29
CA LEU A 31 15.91 -8.65 -17.99
C LEU A 31 15.26 -7.28 -17.75
N PHE A 32 15.70 -6.54 -16.73
CA PHE A 32 15.11 -5.25 -16.36
C PHE A 32 15.91 -4.04 -16.87
N THR A 33 17.21 -4.20 -17.16
CA THR A 33 18.09 -3.10 -17.59
C THR A 33 17.66 -2.43 -18.90
N GLU A 34 16.86 -3.11 -19.73
CA GLU A 34 16.43 -2.59 -21.03
C GLU A 34 14.94 -2.16 -21.09
N ARG A 35 14.16 -2.37 -20.01
CA ARG A 35 12.74 -2.03 -20.07
C ARG A 35 12.51 -0.55 -19.80
N PRO A 36 11.82 0.17 -20.71
CA PRO A 36 11.52 1.58 -20.49
C PRO A 36 10.67 1.77 -19.22
N LEU A 37 10.98 2.83 -18.48
CA LEU A 37 10.25 3.18 -17.26
C LEU A 37 8.76 3.37 -17.51
N PHE A 38 8.41 3.91 -18.69
CA PHE A 38 7.03 4.07 -19.16
C PHE A 38 6.76 3.17 -20.35
N VAL A 39 5.70 2.37 -20.25
CA VAL A 39 5.21 1.50 -21.34
C VAL A 39 3.76 1.85 -21.66
N ALA A 40 3.32 1.54 -22.88
CA ALA A 40 1.95 1.82 -23.32
C ALA A 40 0.88 1.24 -22.36
N GLY A 41 1.15 0.07 -21.78
CA GLY A 41 0.28 -0.56 -20.79
C GLY A 41 0.01 0.30 -19.54
N ASP A 42 0.94 1.18 -19.17
CA ASP A 42 0.73 2.09 -18.04
C ASP A 42 -0.28 3.19 -18.37
N ALA A 43 -0.25 3.68 -19.61
CA ALA A 43 -1.24 4.65 -20.08
C ALA A 43 -2.63 4.00 -20.17
N VAL A 44 -2.72 2.76 -20.66
CA VAL A 44 -3.97 1.98 -20.68
C VAL A 44 -4.50 1.75 -19.28
N LEU A 45 -3.64 1.36 -18.34
CA LEU A 45 -4.01 1.16 -16.93
C LEU A 45 -4.53 2.46 -16.31
N ALA A 46 -3.79 3.56 -16.45
CA ALA A 46 -4.18 4.87 -15.93
C ALA A 46 -5.50 5.35 -16.56
N ALA A 47 -5.64 5.23 -17.89
CA ALA A 47 -6.87 5.58 -18.60
C ALA A 47 -8.07 4.73 -18.13
N GLY A 48 -7.88 3.42 -17.91
CA GLY A 48 -8.91 2.53 -17.37
C GLY A 48 -9.40 2.97 -15.99
N PHE A 49 -8.50 3.31 -15.09
CA PHE A 49 -8.88 3.86 -13.77
C PHE A 49 -9.57 5.21 -13.86
N ILE A 50 -9.09 6.11 -14.73
CA ILE A 50 -9.72 7.42 -14.95
C ILE A 50 -11.13 7.22 -15.51
N ALA A 51 -11.30 6.37 -16.51
CA ALA A 51 -12.61 6.04 -17.08
C ALA A 51 -13.54 5.44 -16.01
N ALA A 52 -13.06 4.54 -15.17
CA ALA A 52 -13.83 3.99 -14.06
C ALA A 52 -14.22 5.06 -13.03
N ALA A 53 -13.32 6.00 -12.71
CA ALA A 53 -13.63 7.11 -11.80
C ALA A 53 -14.66 8.07 -12.38
N VAL A 54 -14.57 8.39 -13.67
CA VAL A 54 -15.55 9.21 -14.38
C VAL A 54 -16.91 8.52 -14.44
N ALA A 55 -16.94 7.22 -14.73
CA ALA A 55 -18.16 6.41 -14.74
C ALA A 55 -18.79 6.27 -13.33
N ALA A 56 -17.97 6.22 -12.28
CA ALA A 56 -18.44 6.13 -10.90
C ALA A 56 -18.92 7.48 -10.33
N ALA A 57 -18.42 8.62 -10.84
CA ALA A 57 -18.72 9.93 -10.30
C ALA A 57 -20.23 10.28 -10.25
N PRO A 58 -21.09 9.93 -11.22
CA PRO A 58 -22.54 10.11 -11.11
C PRO A 58 -23.16 9.29 -9.96
N ALA A 59 -22.55 8.15 -9.61
CA ALA A 59 -23.02 7.26 -8.56
C ALA A 59 -22.40 7.56 -7.17
N ASP A 60 -21.53 8.56 -7.04
CA ASP A 60 -20.88 8.94 -5.77
C ASP A 60 -21.87 9.07 -4.62
N LYS A 61 -22.96 9.79 -4.82
CA LYS A 61 -24.02 9.97 -3.82
C LYS A 61 -24.73 8.66 -3.47
N TRP A 62 -24.96 7.81 -4.48
CA TRP A 62 -25.60 6.51 -4.27
C TRP A 62 -24.71 5.60 -3.41
N PHE A 63 -23.42 5.48 -3.74
CA PHE A 63 -22.48 4.68 -2.93
C PHE A 63 -22.40 5.19 -1.48
N THR A 64 -22.32 6.51 -1.30
CA THR A 64 -22.30 7.12 0.02
C THR A 64 -23.57 6.79 0.81
N ARG A 65 -24.76 6.98 0.23
CA ARG A 65 -26.03 6.67 0.89
C ARG A 65 -26.13 5.17 1.25
N GLN A 66 -25.71 4.28 0.34
CA GLN A 66 -25.74 2.85 0.61
C GLN A 66 -24.83 2.47 1.78
N LEU A 67 -23.64 3.00 1.84
CA LEU A 67 -22.68 2.66 2.92
C LEU A 67 -22.92 3.44 4.23
N GLN A 68 -23.66 4.54 4.18
CA GLN A 68 -24.10 5.31 5.33
C GLN A 68 -25.48 4.87 5.89
N ASP A 69 -26.09 3.86 5.31
CA ASP A 69 -27.35 3.26 5.78
C ASP A 69 -27.23 2.80 7.26
N GLU A 70 -28.21 3.13 8.07
CA GLU A 70 -28.19 2.88 9.52
C GLU A 70 -27.99 1.41 9.86
N ALA A 71 -28.61 0.49 9.13
CA ALA A 71 -28.50 -0.95 9.37
C ALA A 71 -27.06 -1.43 9.09
N ARG A 72 -26.40 -0.88 8.06
CA ARG A 72 -24.99 -1.19 7.76
C ARG A 72 -24.06 -0.57 8.76
N GLN A 73 -24.31 0.67 9.22
CA GLN A 73 -23.52 1.33 10.25
C GLN A 73 -23.64 0.64 11.62
N ALA A 74 -24.83 0.09 11.94
CA ALA A 74 -25.09 -0.68 13.15
C ALA A 74 -24.45 -2.09 13.14
N ASN A 75 -24.04 -2.58 11.96
CA ASN A 75 -23.45 -3.90 11.83
C ASN A 75 -22.03 -3.93 12.38
N ARG A 76 -21.84 -4.59 13.52
CA ARG A 76 -20.55 -4.66 14.23
C ARG A 76 -19.43 -5.34 13.41
N LEU A 77 -19.77 -6.31 12.58
CA LEU A 77 -18.75 -6.99 11.75
C LEU A 77 -18.23 -6.07 10.66
N LEU A 78 -19.13 -5.37 9.96
CA LEU A 78 -18.74 -4.37 8.94
C LEU A 78 -17.94 -3.22 9.58
N SER A 79 -18.42 -2.68 10.69
CA SER A 79 -17.73 -1.59 11.40
C SER A 79 -16.32 -1.98 11.83
N ARG A 80 -16.13 -3.19 12.40
CA ARG A 80 -14.80 -3.69 12.77
C ARG A 80 -13.91 -3.92 11.57
N GLY A 81 -14.43 -4.56 10.51
CA GLY A 81 -13.68 -4.80 9.27
C GLY A 81 -13.21 -3.50 8.62
N PHE A 82 -14.09 -2.49 8.51
CA PHE A 82 -13.72 -1.20 7.94
C PHE A 82 -12.84 -0.36 8.88
N THR A 83 -12.89 -0.57 10.20
CA THR A 83 -11.93 0.03 11.12
C THR A 83 -10.52 -0.53 10.86
N VAL A 84 -10.37 -1.85 10.71
CA VAL A 84 -9.09 -2.46 10.34
C VAL A 84 -8.61 -1.92 8.97
N GLY A 85 -9.49 -1.88 7.96
CA GLY A 85 -9.15 -1.34 6.64
C GLY A 85 -8.68 0.12 6.69
N ARG A 86 -9.30 0.96 7.53
CA ARG A 86 -8.86 2.34 7.74
C ARG A 86 -7.43 2.41 8.27
N HIS A 87 -7.12 1.65 9.31
CA HIS A 87 -5.78 1.65 9.90
C HIS A 87 -4.74 1.03 8.98
N TRP A 88 -5.13 0.03 8.18
CA TRP A 88 -4.25 -0.57 7.17
C TRP A 88 -3.80 0.44 6.11
N GLY A 89 -4.69 1.29 5.60
CA GLY A 89 -4.35 2.24 4.53
C GLY A 89 -3.26 3.24 4.94
N ASN A 90 -3.43 3.88 6.11
CA ASN A 90 -2.44 4.84 6.65
C ASN A 90 -2.62 4.93 8.16
N PRO A 91 -1.57 4.67 8.97
CA PRO A 91 -0.17 4.43 8.60
C PRO A 91 0.21 2.95 8.36
N GLY A 92 -0.75 2.01 8.40
CA GLY A 92 -0.50 0.57 8.43
C GLY A 92 0.39 0.05 7.31
N THR A 93 0.18 0.47 6.06
CA THR A 93 1.00 0.06 4.92
C THR A 93 2.45 0.53 5.02
N LEU A 94 2.67 1.74 5.53
CA LEU A 94 4.02 2.25 5.76
C LEU A 94 4.73 1.48 6.87
N ILE A 95 4.02 1.22 7.98
CA ILE A 95 4.53 0.41 9.10
C ILE A 95 4.85 -1.01 8.61
N ALA A 96 3.98 -1.61 7.79
CA ALA A 96 4.22 -2.95 7.23
C ALA A 96 5.47 -2.97 6.34
N GLY A 97 5.63 -2.00 5.42
CA GLY A 97 6.82 -1.89 4.58
C GLY A 97 8.09 -1.71 5.40
N ALA A 98 8.08 -0.80 6.37
CA ALA A 98 9.21 -0.58 7.28
C ALA A 98 9.54 -1.82 8.12
N GLY A 99 8.53 -2.54 8.63
CA GLY A 99 8.70 -3.77 9.38
C GLY A 99 9.29 -4.91 8.54
N ILE A 100 8.83 -5.07 7.29
CA ILE A 100 9.39 -6.05 6.34
C ILE A 100 10.86 -5.72 6.04
N TYR A 101 11.17 -4.43 5.82
CA TYR A 101 12.55 -3.98 5.61
C TYR A 101 13.44 -4.28 6.82
N ALA A 102 12.97 -3.94 8.03
CA ALA A 102 13.71 -4.20 9.26
C ALA A 102 13.96 -5.70 9.48
N TYR A 103 12.96 -6.55 9.21
CA TYR A 103 13.10 -8.00 9.27
C TYR A 103 14.12 -8.52 8.24
N GLY A 104 14.06 -8.06 7.00
CA GLY A 104 15.03 -8.39 5.97
C GLY A 104 16.46 -8.00 6.36
N THR A 105 16.61 -6.80 6.95
CA THR A 105 17.89 -6.31 7.47
C THR A 105 18.42 -7.18 8.62
N ALA A 106 17.57 -7.52 9.57
CA ALA A 106 17.93 -8.34 10.73
C ALA A 106 18.33 -9.78 10.35
N THR A 107 17.70 -10.33 9.30
CA THR A 107 17.98 -11.71 8.82
C THR A 107 19.03 -11.76 7.71
N GLY A 108 19.50 -10.62 7.21
CA GLY A 108 20.41 -10.54 6.06
C GLY A 108 19.74 -10.97 4.73
N ASN A 109 18.41 -11.04 4.69
CA ASN A 109 17.66 -11.45 3.49
C ASN A 109 17.40 -10.26 2.58
N ARG A 110 18.22 -10.13 1.54
CA ARG A 110 18.17 -9.02 0.57
C ARG A 110 16.82 -8.89 -0.13
N ARG A 111 16.21 -10.01 -0.56
CA ARG A 111 14.92 -9.99 -1.25
C ARG A 111 13.80 -9.43 -0.37
N VAL A 112 13.84 -9.74 0.93
CA VAL A 112 12.88 -9.20 1.90
C VAL A 112 13.19 -7.73 2.21
N GLN A 113 14.47 -7.32 2.21
CA GLN A 113 14.83 -5.90 2.30
C GLN A 113 14.25 -5.11 1.12
N ASP A 114 14.46 -5.59 -0.13
CA ASP A 114 13.95 -4.97 -1.36
C ASP A 114 12.43 -4.80 -1.27
N LEU A 115 11.72 -5.89 -0.95
CA LEU A 115 10.27 -5.88 -0.79
C LEU A 115 9.80 -4.83 0.22
N GLY A 116 10.47 -4.73 1.38
CA GLY A 116 10.10 -3.77 2.43
C GLY A 116 10.42 -2.33 2.05
N LEU A 117 11.64 -2.07 1.57
CA LEU A 117 12.11 -0.73 1.19
C LEU A 117 11.30 -0.18 0.02
N HIS A 118 11.12 -0.98 -1.03
CA HIS A 118 10.42 -0.56 -2.23
C HIS A 118 8.93 -0.31 -1.95
N SER A 119 8.28 -1.15 -1.13
CA SER A 119 6.88 -0.91 -0.77
C SER A 119 6.69 0.34 0.10
N ALA A 120 7.57 0.57 1.08
CA ALA A 120 7.52 1.80 1.89
C ALA A 120 7.80 3.05 1.04
N GLY A 121 8.80 2.99 0.15
CA GLY A 121 9.12 4.06 -0.80
C GLY A 121 7.97 4.41 -1.72
N ALA A 122 7.27 3.38 -2.24
CA ALA A 122 6.10 3.59 -3.09
C ALA A 122 4.95 4.26 -2.34
N VAL A 123 4.69 3.86 -1.10
CA VAL A 123 3.67 4.49 -0.25
C VAL A 123 3.99 5.95 0.00
N ILE A 124 5.25 6.28 0.31
CA ILE A 124 5.69 7.67 0.53
C ILE A 124 5.50 8.49 -0.75
N LEU A 125 6.07 8.02 -1.88
CA LEU A 125 6.02 8.75 -3.15
C LEU A 125 4.58 8.97 -3.62
N ALA A 126 3.74 7.94 -3.57
CA ALA A 126 2.34 8.04 -3.96
C ALA A 126 1.55 9.00 -3.05
N ASN A 127 1.85 9.04 -1.75
CA ASN A 127 1.23 10.00 -0.83
C ASN A 127 1.69 11.43 -1.06
N VAL A 128 2.95 11.67 -1.46
CA VAL A 128 3.43 13.00 -1.85
C VAL A 128 2.66 13.51 -3.07
N VAL A 129 2.54 12.69 -4.11
CA VAL A 129 1.74 13.02 -5.31
C VAL A 129 0.28 13.32 -4.94
N THR A 130 -0.34 12.43 -4.18
CA THR A 130 -1.72 12.58 -3.71
C THR A 130 -1.89 13.83 -2.85
N GLY A 131 -0.94 14.13 -1.98
CA GLY A 131 -0.95 15.32 -1.13
C GLY A 131 -0.97 16.62 -1.92
N GLY A 132 -0.14 16.71 -2.97
CA GLY A 132 -0.14 17.85 -3.89
C GLY A 132 -1.49 18.04 -4.59
N ILE A 133 -2.06 16.96 -5.13
CA ILE A 133 -3.36 17.03 -5.81
C ILE A 133 -4.48 17.43 -4.83
N LYS A 134 -4.49 16.91 -3.59
CA LYS A 134 -5.48 17.26 -2.55
C LYS A 134 -5.54 18.76 -2.27
N VAL A 135 -4.37 19.37 -2.18
CA VAL A 135 -4.23 20.79 -1.89
C VAL A 135 -4.85 21.62 -3.02
N VAL A 136 -4.57 21.23 -4.27
CA VAL A 136 -5.07 21.96 -5.45
C VAL A 136 -6.55 21.71 -5.68
N ALA A 137 -7.02 20.47 -5.60
CA ALA A 137 -8.37 20.10 -5.97
C ALA A 137 -9.45 20.68 -5.05
N GLY A 138 -9.21 20.73 -3.73
CA GLY A 138 -10.12 21.35 -2.76
C GLY A 138 -11.53 20.77 -2.73
N ARG A 139 -11.71 19.45 -2.93
CA ARG A 139 -13.02 18.78 -2.95
C ARG A 139 -13.57 18.58 -1.54
N ALA A 140 -14.86 18.90 -1.33
CA ALA A 140 -15.55 18.65 -0.08
C ALA A 140 -15.73 17.14 0.18
N ARG A 141 -15.52 16.73 1.45
CA ARG A 141 -15.78 15.36 1.90
C ARG A 141 -17.28 15.09 2.03
N PRO A 142 -17.74 13.82 1.87
CA PRO A 142 -19.17 13.48 2.01
C PRO A 142 -19.79 13.91 3.35
N HIS A 143 -19.05 13.92 4.45
CA HIS A 143 -19.58 14.34 5.74
C HIS A 143 -19.80 15.87 5.86
N VAL A 144 -19.23 16.67 4.97
CA VAL A 144 -19.45 18.12 4.91
C VAL A 144 -20.77 18.43 4.19
N ASP A 145 -20.96 17.80 3.02
CA ASP A 145 -22.18 17.93 2.24
C ASP A 145 -22.44 16.65 1.45
N THR A 146 -23.38 15.84 1.93
CA THR A 146 -23.77 14.60 1.24
C THR A 146 -24.58 14.84 -0.02
N ALA A 147 -25.13 16.05 -0.21
CA ALA A 147 -25.96 16.40 -1.37
C ALA A 147 -25.13 16.84 -2.58
N ASN A 148 -23.91 17.36 -2.38
CA ASN A 148 -23.10 17.89 -3.46
C ASN A 148 -21.72 17.20 -3.61
N ALA A 149 -21.70 16.09 -4.36
CA ALA A 149 -20.46 15.38 -4.67
C ALA A 149 -19.54 16.14 -5.66
N ARG A 150 -19.96 17.26 -6.20
CA ARG A 150 -19.20 18.05 -7.19
C ARG A 150 -18.67 19.36 -6.63
N ASP A 151 -18.65 19.52 -5.31
CA ASP A 151 -18.11 20.72 -4.67
C ASP A 151 -16.57 20.70 -4.72
N PHE A 152 -16.01 21.27 -5.76
CA PHE A 152 -14.59 21.51 -5.95
C PHE A 152 -14.30 23.00 -5.91
N GLN A 153 -13.32 23.41 -5.11
CA GLN A 153 -12.83 24.79 -5.11
C GLN A 153 -11.30 24.77 -4.97
N LEU A 154 -10.62 25.26 -6.00
CA LEU A 154 -9.16 25.24 -6.05
C LEU A 154 -8.52 25.84 -4.80
N PHE A 155 -7.50 25.18 -4.29
CA PHE A 155 -6.69 25.56 -3.13
C PHE A 155 -7.43 25.62 -1.78
N ARG A 156 -8.74 25.34 -1.72
CA ARG A 156 -9.48 25.29 -0.46
C ARG A 156 -8.91 24.23 0.51
N GLY A 157 -8.35 23.15 -0.01
CA GLY A 157 -7.66 22.12 0.75
C GLY A 157 -6.40 22.59 1.49
N LEU A 158 -5.88 23.80 1.21
CA LEU A 158 -4.81 24.40 2.00
C LEU A 158 -5.28 24.87 3.38
N ARG A 159 -6.55 25.25 3.50
CA ARG A 159 -7.11 25.92 4.67
C ARG A 159 -7.79 24.95 5.63
N ASP A 160 -8.41 23.89 5.08
CA ASP A 160 -9.22 22.98 5.86
C ASP A 160 -9.17 21.55 5.31
N ASP A 161 -8.95 20.56 6.20
CA ASP A 161 -8.91 19.12 5.87
C ASP A 161 -10.27 18.59 5.38
N ALA A 162 -11.38 19.22 5.78
CA ALA A 162 -12.71 18.89 5.31
C ALA A 162 -12.87 18.95 3.77
N TYR A 163 -12.00 19.69 3.10
CA TYR A 163 -11.96 19.87 1.65
C TYR A 163 -10.78 19.12 0.97
N ARG A 164 -10.26 18.08 1.62
CA ARG A 164 -9.20 17.22 1.09
C ARG A 164 -9.73 15.85 0.68
N ALA A 165 -10.95 15.79 0.12
CA ALA A 165 -11.52 14.52 -0.32
C ALA A 165 -10.78 13.91 -1.50
N PHE A 166 -10.43 14.68 -2.51
CA PHE A 166 -9.88 14.17 -3.78
C PHE A 166 -8.36 14.37 -3.88
N PRO A 167 -7.63 13.30 -4.25
CA PRO A 167 -7.98 11.88 -4.26
C PRO A 167 -7.83 11.22 -2.86
N SER A 168 -8.25 9.95 -2.71
CA SER A 168 -8.15 9.25 -1.44
C SER A 168 -6.73 8.80 -1.10
N GLY A 169 -6.08 9.41 -0.08
CA GLY A 169 -4.72 9.04 0.33
C GLY A 169 -4.60 7.62 0.93
N HIS A 170 -5.63 7.15 1.66
CA HIS A 170 -5.63 5.78 2.19
C HIS A 170 -5.72 4.73 1.07
N ALA A 171 -6.57 4.97 0.05
CA ALA A 171 -6.61 4.12 -1.13
C ALA A 171 -5.28 4.16 -1.87
N THR A 172 -4.71 5.35 -2.07
CA THR A 172 -3.40 5.53 -2.71
C THR A 172 -2.32 4.71 -2.00
N ALA A 173 -2.20 4.82 -0.68
CA ALA A 173 -1.21 4.09 0.11
C ALA A 173 -1.39 2.57 0.01
N ALA A 174 -2.63 2.09 0.16
CA ALA A 174 -2.93 0.66 0.13
C ALA A 174 -2.68 0.04 -1.26
N PHE A 175 -3.05 0.72 -2.34
CA PHE A 175 -2.82 0.25 -3.70
C PHE A 175 -1.35 0.39 -4.14
N ALA A 176 -0.61 1.40 -3.67
CA ALA A 176 0.83 1.49 -3.89
C ALA A 176 1.57 0.32 -3.23
N PHE A 177 1.25 0.04 -1.96
CA PHE A 177 1.79 -1.11 -1.24
C PHE A 177 1.46 -2.43 -1.96
N ALA A 178 0.17 -2.66 -2.29
CA ALA A 178 -0.27 -3.88 -2.97
C ALA A 178 0.45 -4.10 -4.30
N SER A 179 0.64 -3.04 -5.07
CA SER A 179 1.29 -3.10 -6.39
C SER A 179 2.75 -3.51 -6.29
N VAL A 180 3.50 -2.90 -5.37
CA VAL A 180 4.93 -3.23 -5.19
C VAL A 180 5.09 -4.61 -4.58
N VAL A 181 4.33 -4.93 -3.51
CA VAL A 181 4.45 -6.26 -2.89
C VAL A 181 4.12 -7.37 -3.89
N THR A 182 3.10 -7.19 -4.73
CA THR A 182 2.76 -8.17 -5.77
C THR A 182 3.85 -8.24 -6.84
N ALA A 183 4.41 -7.11 -7.27
CA ALA A 183 5.46 -7.06 -8.29
C ALA A 183 6.76 -7.69 -7.79
N GLU A 184 7.22 -7.35 -6.59
CA GLU A 184 8.38 -7.94 -5.93
C GLU A 184 8.20 -9.45 -5.70
N THR A 185 7.00 -9.85 -5.26
CA THR A 185 6.68 -11.27 -5.10
C THR A 185 6.72 -11.99 -6.45
N SER A 186 6.21 -11.38 -7.51
CA SER A 186 6.26 -11.95 -8.86
C SER A 186 7.70 -12.10 -9.37
N HIS A 187 8.59 -11.20 -8.95
CA HIS A 187 10.00 -11.21 -9.33
C HIS A 187 10.79 -12.28 -8.55
N TRP A 188 10.67 -12.31 -7.22
CA TRP A 188 11.47 -13.17 -6.38
C TRP A 188 10.87 -14.55 -6.08
N TRP A 189 9.53 -14.66 -6.07
CA TRP A 189 8.76 -15.86 -5.72
C TRP A 189 7.54 -16.01 -6.63
N PRO A 190 7.72 -16.36 -7.93
CA PRO A 190 6.65 -16.36 -8.94
C PRO A 190 5.42 -17.20 -8.55
N ASP A 191 5.63 -18.32 -7.85
CA ASP A 191 4.54 -19.21 -7.43
C ASP A 191 3.64 -18.58 -6.36
N ALA A 192 4.17 -17.64 -5.57
CA ALA A 192 3.42 -16.93 -4.54
C ALA A 192 2.67 -15.68 -5.07
N ARG A 193 2.86 -15.28 -6.32
CA ARG A 193 2.32 -14.02 -6.85
C ARG A 193 0.80 -13.92 -6.76
N TRP A 194 0.10 -15.00 -7.06
CA TRP A 194 -1.37 -15.00 -7.07
C TRP A 194 -1.96 -14.89 -5.66
N PRO A 195 -1.60 -15.76 -4.68
CA PRO A 195 -2.13 -15.63 -3.33
C PRO A 195 -1.74 -14.30 -2.69
N VAL A 196 -0.51 -13.82 -2.88
CA VAL A 196 -0.07 -12.52 -2.35
C VAL A 196 -0.80 -11.37 -3.03
N GLY A 197 -0.97 -11.42 -4.36
CA GLY A 197 -1.72 -10.42 -5.10
C GLY A 197 -3.18 -10.32 -4.64
N VAL A 198 -3.87 -11.45 -4.54
CA VAL A 198 -5.26 -11.48 -4.04
C VAL A 198 -5.35 -10.91 -2.63
N LEU A 199 -4.43 -11.27 -1.73
CA LEU A 199 -4.43 -10.78 -0.36
C LEU A 199 -4.18 -9.27 -0.31
N THR A 200 -3.17 -8.77 -0.99
CA THR A 200 -2.77 -7.36 -0.91
C THR A 200 -3.74 -6.43 -1.62
N TYR A 201 -4.20 -6.77 -2.83
CA TYR A 201 -5.25 -5.99 -3.50
C TYR A 201 -6.62 -6.14 -2.85
N GLY A 202 -6.92 -7.30 -2.25
CA GLY A 202 -8.13 -7.50 -1.46
C GLY A 202 -8.16 -6.58 -0.24
N THR A 203 -7.08 -6.52 0.53
CA THR A 203 -6.96 -5.59 1.68
C THR A 203 -6.95 -4.14 1.24
N ALA A 204 -6.34 -3.80 0.10
CA ALA A 204 -6.39 -2.46 -0.47
C ALA A 204 -7.84 -2.06 -0.86
N THR A 205 -8.60 -2.99 -1.42
CA THR A 205 -10.02 -2.78 -1.75
C THR A 205 -10.87 -2.58 -0.49
N ILE A 206 -10.67 -3.39 0.55
CA ILE A 206 -11.35 -3.20 1.85
C ILE A 206 -11.01 -1.82 2.43
N THR A 207 -9.73 -1.41 2.38
CA THR A 207 -9.30 -0.06 2.77
C THR A 207 -10.06 1.01 1.99
N ALA A 208 -10.11 0.87 0.68
CA ALA A 208 -10.78 1.81 -0.22
C ALA A 208 -12.27 1.96 0.12
N VAL A 209 -13.00 0.85 0.25
CA VAL A 209 -14.42 0.85 0.63
C VAL A 209 -14.63 1.44 2.02
N SER A 210 -13.71 1.17 2.96
CA SER A 210 -13.77 1.75 4.32
C SER A 210 -13.81 3.28 4.32
N ARG A 211 -13.20 3.93 3.31
CA ARG A 211 -13.19 5.40 3.21
C ARG A 211 -14.55 5.97 2.83
N ILE A 212 -15.30 5.26 1.99
CA ILE A 212 -16.67 5.61 1.63
C ILE A 212 -17.59 5.34 2.82
N TYR A 213 -17.43 4.17 3.47
CA TYR A 213 -18.18 3.79 4.67
C TYR A 213 -18.02 4.80 5.81
N ASN A 214 -16.84 5.41 5.98
CA ASN A 214 -16.58 6.43 7.00
C ASN A 214 -16.88 7.87 6.53
N ALA A 215 -17.60 8.08 5.42
CA ALA A 215 -17.94 9.39 4.84
C ALA A 215 -16.73 10.34 4.64
N GLN A 216 -15.55 9.78 4.40
CA GLN A 216 -14.31 10.55 4.20
C GLN A 216 -14.01 10.83 2.74
N HIS A 217 -14.47 9.96 1.84
CA HIS A 217 -14.18 10.01 0.41
C HIS A 217 -15.38 9.56 -0.41
N TRP A 218 -15.52 10.12 -1.58
CA TRP A 218 -16.43 9.65 -2.61
C TRP A 218 -15.86 8.42 -3.32
N ALA A 219 -16.70 7.64 -4.01
CA ALA A 219 -16.24 6.46 -4.75
C ALA A 219 -15.23 6.82 -5.85
N SER A 220 -15.48 7.93 -6.56
CA SER A 220 -14.53 8.45 -7.56
C SER A 220 -13.18 8.86 -6.96
N ASP A 221 -13.13 9.45 -5.74
CA ASP A 221 -11.87 9.78 -5.05
C ASP A 221 -11.02 8.54 -4.78
N VAL A 222 -11.70 7.46 -4.42
CA VAL A 222 -11.08 6.18 -4.08
C VAL A 222 -10.50 5.52 -5.34
N LEU A 223 -11.21 5.53 -6.45
CA LEU A 223 -10.74 4.99 -7.73
C LEU A 223 -9.51 5.75 -8.26
N VAL A 224 -9.53 7.09 -8.20
CA VAL A 224 -8.36 7.89 -8.57
C VAL A 224 -7.19 7.65 -7.62
N GLY A 225 -7.45 7.51 -6.31
CA GLY A 225 -6.42 7.13 -5.35
C GLY A 225 -5.80 5.76 -5.67
N ALA A 226 -6.62 4.77 -6.01
CA ALA A 226 -6.16 3.45 -6.43
C ALA A 226 -5.30 3.52 -7.71
N ALA A 227 -5.70 4.34 -8.68
CA ALA A 227 -4.92 4.60 -9.91
C ALA A 227 -3.53 5.15 -9.59
N ILE A 228 -3.48 6.24 -8.81
CA ILE A 228 -2.22 6.88 -8.44
C ILE A 228 -1.32 5.88 -7.69
N GLY A 229 -1.88 5.16 -6.71
CA GLY A 229 -1.13 4.17 -5.95
C GLY A 229 -0.56 3.07 -6.84
N THR A 230 -1.39 2.46 -7.69
CA THR A 230 -0.98 1.37 -8.58
C THR A 230 0.08 1.82 -9.58
N VAL A 231 -0.14 2.93 -10.27
CA VAL A 231 0.81 3.45 -11.26
C VAL A 231 2.13 3.82 -10.60
N THR A 232 2.09 4.57 -9.50
CA THR A 232 3.31 4.99 -8.77
C THR A 232 4.08 3.77 -8.26
N GLY A 233 3.39 2.78 -7.68
CA GLY A 233 4.02 1.56 -7.19
C GLY A 233 4.72 0.77 -8.29
N LEU A 234 4.05 0.53 -9.41
CA LEU A 234 4.63 -0.18 -10.56
C LEU A 234 5.79 0.59 -11.20
N LYS A 235 5.72 1.94 -11.23
CA LYS A 235 6.81 2.77 -11.72
C LYS A 235 8.03 2.70 -10.83
N LEU A 236 7.82 2.81 -9.51
CA LEU A 236 8.92 2.72 -8.57
C LEU A 236 9.59 1.34 -8.62
N PHE A 237 8.81 0.26 -8.63
CA PHE A 237 9.33 -1.09 -8.81
C PHE A 237 10.23 -1.21 -10.05
N ARG A 238 9.75 -0.75 -11.22
CA ARG A 238 10.55 -0.78 -12.45
C ARG A 238 11.80 0.07 -12.36
N TYR A 239 11.69 1.28 -11.79
CA TYR A 239 12.83 2.18 -11.61
C TYR A 239 13.92 1.54 -10.77
N GLN A 240 13.57 0.95 -9.64
CA GLN A 240 14.53 0.36 -8.71
C GLN A 240 15.24 -0.85 -9.31
N HIS A 241 14.51 -1.72 -10.01
CA HIS A 241 15.10 -2.88 -10.69
C HIS A 241 15.88 -2.52 -11.98
N SER A 242 15.57 -1.39 -12.62
CA SER A 242 16.37 -0.91 -13.78
C SER A 242 17.55 -0.01 -13.36
N HIS A 243 17.62 0.43 -12.10
CA HIS A 243 18.68 1.27 -11.56
C HIS A 243 19.18 0.71 -10.21
N PRO A 244 19.82 -0.47 -10.21
CA PRO A 244 20.23 -1.15 -8.97
C PRO A 244 21.27 -0.36 -8.16
N ASP A 245 21.98 0.58 -8.81
CA ASP A 245 22.98 1.48 -8.19
C ASP A 245 22.40 2.81 -7.75
N ASN A 246 21.06 2.98 -7.76
CA ASN A 246 20.46 4.20 -7.25
C ASN A 246 20.89 4.50 -5.80
N THR A 247 21.00 5.79 -5.46
CA THR A 247 21.59 6.21 -4.18
C THR A 247 20.82 5.69 -2.97
N ILE A 248 19.50 5.54 -3.06
CA ILE A 248 18.64 5.09 -1.96
C ILE A 248 18.90 3.62 -1.68
N ASP A 249 18.77 2.76 -2.68
CA ASP A 249 18.98 1.32 -2.54
C ASP A 249 20.42 1.02 -2.15
N ARG A 250 21.38 1.69 -2.77
CA ARG A 250 22.80 1.55 -2.43
C ARG A 250 23.09 1.85 -0.96
N LYS A 251 22.45 2.85 -0.36
CA LYS A 251 22.67 3.22 1.04
C LYS A 251 21.88 2.33 1.99
N LEU A 252 20.62 2.05 1.69
CA LEU A 252 19.70 1.36 2.61
C LEU A 252 19.78 -0.16 2.49
N LEU A 253 19.88 -0.73 1.29
CA LEU A 253 19.96 -2.17 1.09
C LEU A 253 21.33 -2.76 1.46
N ARG A 254 22.37 -1.94 1.61
CA ARG A 254 23.69 -2.37 2.14
C ARG A 254 23.77 -2.32 3.66
N ALA A 255 22.79 -1.71 4.31
CA ALA A 255 22.73 -1.71 5.77
C ALA A 255 22.37 -3.09 6.29
N GLY A 256 23.14 -3.63 7.18
CA GLY A 256 22.88 -4.88 7.89
C GLY A 256 23.01 -4.68 9.39
N LEU A 257 22.28 -5.47 10.17
CA LEU A 257 22.40 -5.51 11.62
C LEU A 257 23.19 -6.77 12.00
N GLN A 258 24.31 -6.61 12.70
CA GLN A 258 25.09 -7.70 13.24
C GLN A 258 25.10 -7.64 14.77
N SER A 259 24.81 -8.77 15.40
CA SER A 259 24.97 -8.91 16.85
C SER A 259 26.25 -9.66 17.16
N THR A 260 27.16 -9.00 17.86
CA THR A 260 28.40 -9.62 18.35
C THR A 260 28.46 -9.41 19.85
N ALA A 261 28.51 -10.51 20.63
CA ALA A 261 28.59 -10.49 22.10
C ALA A 261 27.49 -9.62 22.77
N GLY A 262 26.23 -9.69 22.26
CA GLY A 262 25.12 -8.95 22.84
C GLY A 262 25.04 -7.45 22.44
N ARG A 263 25.95 -6.99 21.58
CA ARG A 263 25.91 -5.63 21.02
C ARG A 263 25.44 -5.67 19.58
N TRP A 264 24.42 -4.87 19.27
CA TRP A 264 23.96 -4.67 17.90
C TRP A 264 24.77 -3.58 17.22
N SER A 265 25.33 -3.88 16.08
CA SER A 265 26.02 -2.90 15.22
C SER A 265 25.41 -2.87 13.84
N LEU A 266 25.22 -1.66 13.32
CA LEU A 266 24.86 -1.45 11.93
C LEU A 266 26.15 -1.53 11.09
N PHE A 267 26.16 -2.35 10.06
CA PHE A 267 27.26 -2.45 9.13
C PHE A 267 26.79 -2.30 7.69
N LEU A 268 27.70 -1.85 6.82
CA LEU A 268 27.41 -1.79 5.38
C LEU A 268 27.98 -3.03 4.72
N MET A 269 27.13 -3.82 4.06
CA MET A 269 27.59 -4.94 3.25
C MET A 269 28.40 -4.42 2.05
N PRO A 270 29.53 -5.08 1.70
CA PRO A 270 30.28 -4.72 0.51
C PRO A 270 29.41 -4.89 -0.74
N ALA A 271 29.65 -4.04 -1.74
CA ALA A 271 29.03 -4.24 -3.05
C ALA A 271 29.45 -5.60 -3.57
N ARG A 272 28.50 -6.44 -3.94
CA ARG A 272 28.83 -7.60 -4.79
C ARG A 272 29.09 -7.05 -6.19
N LEU A 273 30.31 -7.25 -6.65
CA LEU A 273 30.72 -7.02 -8.05
C LEU A 273 29.97 -8.02 -8.96
#